data_9bda774887daaf3202372dbc4aa6ebb5
#
_entry.id   9bda774887daaf3202372dbc4aa6ebb5
#
_cell.length_a   1.000
_cell.length_b   1.000
_cell.length_c   1.000
_cell.angle_alpha   90.00
_cell.angle_beta   90.00
_cell.angle_gamma   90.00
#
_symmetry.space_group_name_H-M   'P 1'
#
loop_
_entity.id
_entity.type
_entity.pdbx_description
1 polymer ?
#
loop_
_entity_poly.entity_id
_entity_poly.type
_entity_poly.pdbx_seq_one_letter_code
_entity_poly.pdbx_strand_id
1 'polypeptide(L)'
;METFPGRDAQGRTRTYQELSATEQSALLQKRLADYSRKVYKRAHDTKTVVREAIICQRENPFYINTVRDFRDRRYEYKGLHKKWKKNLEKANESHALNDTLEAKKMIVLYDSLQLAHKCILNSFYGYVMRKGARWYSMEMAGITCLTGATIIQMAKELVDRIGRPLELDTDGIWCMLPGTFPENFTFRCRNGKPFGVSYPCSMLNYMVHRRFTNHQYHDLVDARTGEYRVHSENSIFFELDGPYRA
;
A
#
# COMPACT_ATOMS: atom_id res chain seq x y z
N MET A 1 -16.60 -22.13 29.37
CA MET A 1 -17.62 -23.15 29.12
C MET A 1 -18.71 -22.52 28.29
N GLU A 2 -19.02 -23.08 27.13
CA GLU A 2 -20.15 -22.60 26.32
C GLU A 2 -21.47 -23.06 26.95
N THR A 3 -22.38 -22.13 27.15
CA THR A 3 -23.72 -22.39 27.67
C THR A 3 -24.67 -22.65 26.51
N PHE A 4 -25.43 -23.73 26.56
CA PHE A 4 -26.37 -24.10 25.51
C PHE A 4 -27.79 -23.61 25.81
N PRO A 5 -28.56 -23.23 24.79
CA PRO A 5 -29.93 -22.80 24.98
C PRO A 5 -30.80 -23.98 25.45
N GLY A 6 -31.40 -23.84 26.56
CA GLY A 6 -32.26 -24.80 27.23
C GLY A 6 -31.96 -24.79 28.73
N ARG A 7 -32.97 -24.41 29.50
CA ARG A 7 -32.86 -24.49 30.96
C ARG A 7 -33.42 -25.84 31.44
N ASP A 8 -32.79 -26.40 32.45
CA ASP A 8 -33.37 -27.55 33.14
C ASP A 8 -34.65 -27.15 33.89
N ALA A 9 -35.33 -28.12 34.47
CA ALA A 9 -36.55 -27.88 35.29
C ALA A 9 -36.28 -26.92 36.48
N GLN A 10 -35.01 -26.67 36.82
CA GLN A 10 -34.59 -25.79 37.87
C GLN A 10 -34.04 -24.43 37.34
N GLY A 11 -34.15 -24.16 36.06
CA GLY A 11 -33.74 -22.91 35.44
C GLY A 11 -32.23 -22.74 35.20
N ARG A 12 -31.42 -23.81 35.37
CA ARG A 12 -29.98 -23.80 35.08
C ARG A 12 -29.68 -24.06 33.64
N THR A 13 -28.62 -23.42 33.12
CA THR A 13 -28.09 -23.70 31.75
C THR A 13 -27.41 -25.06 31.76
N ARG A 14 -27.91 -25.97 30.89
CA ARG A 14 -27.35 -27.32 30.71
C ARG A 14 -26.02 -27.25 29.93
N THR A 15 -25.10 -28.15 30.27
CA THR A 15 -23.88 -28.39 29.48
C THR A 15 -24.14 -29.36 28.35
N TYR A 16 -23.25 -29.41 27.35
CA TYR A 16 -23.40 -30.32 26.21
C TYR A 16 -23.51 -31.78 26.65
N GLN A 17 -22.83 -32.20 27.69
CA GLN A 17 -22.82 -33.57 28.22
C GLN A 17 -24.15 -33.96 28.91
N GLU A 18 -24.90 -32.97 29.37
CA GLU A 18 -26.21 -33.16 30.02
C GLU A 18 -27.39 -33.24 29.04
N LEU A 19 -27.09 -33.02 27.76
CA LEU A 19 -28.09 -33.14 26.68
C LEU A 19 -28.30 -34.59 26.30
N SER A 20 -29.53 -34.96 25.91
CA SER A 20 -29.80 -36.26 25.34
C SER A 20 -29.07 -36.48 24.01
N ALA A 21 -28.83 -37.72 23.62
CA ALA A 21 -28.15 -38.06 22.36
C ALA A 21 -28.82 -37.45 21.12
N THR A 22 -30.14 -37.32 21.14
CA THR A 22 -30.92 -36.69 20.07
C THR A 22 -30.69 -35.15 20.03
N GLU A 23 -30.68 -34.51 21.19
CA GLU A 23 -30.39 -33.06 21.31
C GLU A 23 -28.94 -32.72 20.93
N GLN A 24 -27.98 -33.57 21.33
CA GLN A 24 -26.58 -33.44 20.93
C GLN A 24 -26.42 -33.53 19.41
N SER A 25 -27.04 -34.52 18.78
CA SER A 25 -27.01 -34.71 17.33
C SER A 25 -27.62 -33.52 16.59
N ALA A 26 -28.79 -33.04 17.02
CA ALA A 26 -29.46 -31.90 16.43
C ALA A 26 -28.61 -30.60 16.57
N LEU A 27 -27.98 -30.42 17.73
CA LEU A 27 -27.11 -29.28 17.98
C LEU A 27 -25.86 -29.32 17.10
N LEU A 28 -25.23 -30.50 16.97
CA LEU A 28 -24.08 -30.69 16.07
C LEU A 28 -24.44 -30.42 14.61
N GLN A 29 -25.55 -30.97 14.14
CA GLN A 29 -26.01 -30.71 12.77
C GLN A 29 -26.26 -29.21 12.52
N LYS A 30 -26.89 -28.52 13.46
CA LYS A 30 -27.14 -27.09 13.38
C LYS A 30 -25.82 -26.29 13.34
N ARG A 31 -24.88 -26.61 14.21
CA ARG A 31 -23.56 -25.92 14.23
C ARG A 31 -22.74 -26.20 13.00
N LEU A 32 -22.72 -27.44 12.51
CA LEU A 32 -22.05 -27.76 11.25
C LEU A 32 -22.67 -27.03 10.06
N ALA A 33 -24.00 -26.97 10.00
CA ALA A 33 -24.68 -26.21 8.96
C ALA A 33 -24.40 -24.71 9.02
N ASP A 34 -24.36 -24.13 10.23
CA ASP A 34 -24.03 -22.72 10.42
C ASP A 34 -22.57 -22.43 10.10
N TYR A 35 -21.65 -23.32 10.49
CA TYR A 35 -20.24 -23.24 10.15
C TYR A 35 -20.03 -23.35 8.64
N SER A 36 -20.64 -24.35 7.99
CA SER A 36 -20.58 -24.51 6.55
C SER A 36 -21.12 -23.28 5.81
N ARG A 37 -22.25 -22.72 6.26
CA ARG A 37 -22.78 -21.48 5.70
C ARG A 37 -21.82 -20.29 5.86
N LYS A 38 -21.15 -20.15 7.00
CA LYS A 38 -20.15 -19.08 7.21
C LYS A 38 -18.90 -19.27 6.38
N VAL A 39 -18.38 -20.48 6.31
CA VAL A 39 -17.10 -20.78 5.64
C VAL A 39 -17.31 -20.92 4.13
N TYR A 40 -18.34 -21.63 3.69
CA TYR A 40 -18.59 -21.94 2.28
C TYR A 40 -19.61 -21.04 1.60
N LYS A 41 -20.28 -20.14 2.31
CA LYS A 41 -21.17 -19.15 1.70
C LYS A 41 -20.47 -18.27 0.65
N ARG A 42 -19.14 -18.24 0.68
CA ARG A 42 -18.27 -17.57 -0.31
C ARG A 42 -17.68 -18.52 -1.35
N ALA A 43 -17.92 -19.83 -1.22
CA ALA A 43 -17.57 -20.77 -2.28
C ALA A 43 -18.63 -20.65 -3.38
N HIS A 44 -18.49 -19.61 -4.18
CA HIS A 44 -19.23 -19.49 -5.42
C HIS A 44 -18.52 -20.34 -6.45
N ASP A 45 -19.29 -21.06 -7.29
CA ASP A 45 -18.73 -21.64 -8.49
C ASP A 45 -18.16 -20.51 -9.34
N THR A 46 -16.83 -20.39 -9.31
CA THR A 46 -16.15 -19.32 -10.04
C THR A 46 -15.93 -19.77 -11.48
N LYS A 47 -16.50 -19.02 -12.41
CA LYS A 47 -16.18 -19.15 -13.83
C LYS A 47 -15.12 -18.10 -14.18
N THR A 48 -13.96 -18.55 -14.59
CA THR A 48 -12.95 -17.65 -15.14
C THR A 48 -13.40 -17.19 -16.53
N VAL A 49 -13.66 -15.89 -16.66
CA VAL A 49 -13.98 -15.26 -17.94
C VAL A 49 -12.84 -14.34 -18.29
N VAL A 50 -12.16 -14.62 -19.41
CA VAL A 50 -11.17 -13.72 -19.97
C VAL A 50 -11.90 -12.58 -20.65
N ARG A 51 -11.66 -11.35 -20.24
CA ARG A 51 -12.15 -10.14 -20.87
C ARG A 51 -10.97 -9.35 -21.39
N GLU A 52 -11.09 -8.87 -22.61
CA GLU A 52 -10.13 -7.97 -23.20
C GLU A 52 -10.68 -6.55 -23.12
N ALA A 53 -9.88 -5.63 -22.59
CA ALA A 53 -10.19 -4.22 -22.52
C ALA A 53 -9.15 -3.45 -23.31
N ILE A 54 -9.61 -2.60 -24.22
CA ILE A 54 -8.75 -1.72 -25.03
C ILE A 54 -8.77 -0.34 -24.37
N ILE A 55 -7.59 0.15 -23.99
CA ILE A 55 -7.42 1.46 -23.38
C ILE A 55 -6.70 2.38 -24.36
N CYS A 56 -7.34 3.50 -24.68
CA CYS A 56 -6.72 4.53 -25.52
C CYS A 56 -5.61 5.23 -24.70
N GLN A 57 -4.39 5.29 -25.23
CA GLN A 57 -3.27 5.97 -24.56
C GLN A 57 -3.31 7.49 -24.66
N ARG A 58 -4.13 8.02 -25.56
CA ARG A 58 -4.33 9.46 -25.79
C ARG A 58 -5.69 9.92 -25.28
N GLU A 59 -5.99 9.57 -24.05
CA GLU A 59 -7.22 10.00 -23.40
C GLU A 59 -7.12 11.43 -22.87
N ASN A 60 -8.28 11.97 -22.45
CA ASN A 60 -8.32 13.25 -21.76
C ASN A 60 -7.49 13.17 -20.48
N PRO A 61 -6.44 13.99 -20.32
CA PRO A 61 -5.49 13.87 -19.20
C PRO A 61 -6.04 14.41 -17.88
N PHE A 62 -7.32 14.82 -17.82
CA PHE A 62 -7.90 15.44 -16.63
C PHE A 62 -7.69 14.61 -15.35
N TYR A 63 -8.01 13.33 -15.41
CA TYR A 63 -7.88 12.46 -14.24
C TYR A 63 -6.41 12.27 -13.82
N ILE A 64 -5.56 11.98 -14.79
CA ILE A 64 -4.11 11.77 -14.56
C ILE A 64 -3.46 13.05 -14.04
N ASN A 65 -3.74 14.20 -14.65
CA ASN A 65 -3.19 15.49 -14.24
C ASN A 65 -3.67 15.85 -12.83
N THR A 66 -4.93 15.61 -12.49
CA THR A 66 -5.45 15.87 -11.14
C THR A 66 -4.71 15.04 -10.09
N VAL A 67 -4.51 13.75 -10.32
CA VAL A 67 -3.77 12.87 -9.41
C VAL A 67 -2.30 13.30 -9.30
N ARG A 68 -1.69 13.68 -10.42
CA ARG A 68 -0.31 14.20 -10.48
C ARG A 68 -0.16 15.47 -9.65
N ASP A 69 -1.06 16.43 -9.81
CA ASP A 69 -1.04 17.69 -9.06
C ASP A 69 -1.16 17.46 -7.55
N PHE A 70 -2.05 16.58 -7.10
CA PHE A 70 -2.15 16.22 -5.70
C PHE A 70 -0.89 15.53 -5.18
N ARG A 71 -0.28 14.65 -5.98
CA ARG A 71 0.99 13.99 -5.64
C ARG A 71 2.10 15.01 -5.47
N ASP A 72 2.26 15.89 -6.44
CA ASP A 72 3.36 16.87 -6.48
C ASP A 72 3.24 17.87 -5.33
N ARG A 73 2.04 18.38 -5.05
CA ARG A 73 1.77 19.20 -3.87
C ARG A 73 2.08 18.47 -2.57
N ARG A 74 1.77 17.19 -2.47
CA ARG A 74 2.13 16.40 -1.29
C ARG A 74 3.64 16.35 -1.09
N TYR A 75 4.42 16.15 -2.15
CA TYR A 75 5.89 16.16 -2.07
C TYR A 75 6.44 17.55 -1.70
N GLU A 76 5.87 18.61 -2.22
CA GLU A 76 6.19 19.97 -1.84
C GLU A 76 5.99 20.19 -0.33
N TYR A 77 4.81 19.84 0.20
CA TYR A 77 4.54 19.96 1.64
C TYR A 77 5.44 19.08 2.50
N LYS A 78 5.79 17.88 2.06
CA LYS A 78 6.81 17.06 2.73
C LYS A 78 8.19 17.75 2.75
N GLY A 79 8.56 18.40 1.68
CA GLY A 79 9.80 19.19 1.59
C GLY A 79 9.79 20.37 2.56
N LEU A 80 8.70 21.15 2.58
CA LEU A 80 8.52 22.27 3.49
C LEU A 80 8.47 21.81 4.95
N HIS A 81 7.83 20.72 5.27
CA HIS A 81 7.84 20.12 6.60
C HIS A 81 9.27 19.79 7.07
N LYS A 82 10.09 19.14 6.22
CA LYS A 82 11.51 18.87 6.54
C LYS A 82 12.30 20.16 6.74
N LYS A 83 12.05 21.18 5.92
CA LYS A 83 12.71 22.48 6.05
C LYS A 83 12.39 23.14 7.39
N TRP A 84 11.11 23.14 7.78
CA TRP A 84 10.69 23.76 9.04
C TRP A 84 11.15 22.97 10.27
N LYS A 85 11.31 21.65 10.18
CA LYS A 85 11.98 20.88 11.25
C LYS A 85 13.43 21.34 11.48
N LYS A 86 14.20 21.54 10.40
CA LYS A 86 15.56 22.09 10.50
C LYS A 86 15.57 23.54 11.03
N ASN A 87 14.58 24.36 10.66
CA ASN A 87 14.45 25.71 11.20
C ASN A 87 14.14 25.68 12.70
N LEU A 88 13.31 24.72 13.15
CA LEU A 88 13.03 24.53 14.58
C LEU A 88 14.30 24.16 15.37
N GLU A 89 15.14 23.28 14.83
CA GLU A 89 16.42 22.91 15.44
C GLU A 89 17.30 24.16 15.61
N LYS A 90 17.47 24.98 14.55
CA LYS A 90 18.24 26.25 14.59
C LYS A 90 17.64 27.26 15.55
N ALA A 91 16.32 27.42 15.59
CA ALA A 91 15.63 28.34 16.50
C ALA A 91 15.81 27.93 17.96
N ASN A 92 15.84 26.64 18.24
CA ASN A 92 16.13 26.11 19.58
C ASN A 92 17.59 26.37 19.99
N GLU A 93 18.54 26.21 19.07
CA GLU A 93 19.97 26.54 19.32
C GLU A 93 20.19 28.02 19.60
N SER A 94 19.46 28.89 18.89
CA SER A 94 19.54 30.37 19.06
C SER A 94 18.69 30.92 20.20
N HIS A 95 17.90 30.09 20.90
CA HIS A 95 16.96 30.46 21.94
C HIS A 95 15.92 31.53 21.52
N ALA A 96 15.61 31.62 20.23
CA ALA A 96 14.64 32.57 19.68
C ALA A 96 13.22 32.07 19.85
N LEU A 97 12.53 32.53 20.89
CA LEU A 97 11.15 32.03 21.25
C LEU A 97 10.14 32.25 20.12
N ASN A 98 10.17 33.40 19.44
CA ASN A 98 9.23 33.71 18.36
C ASN A 98 9.44 32.77 17.17
N ASP A 99 10.67 32.55 16.76
CA ASP A 99 11.03 31.67 15.65
C ASP A 99 10.68 30.20 15.98
N THR A 100 10.87 29.81 17.24
CA THR A 100 10.48 28.47 17.72
C THR A 100 8.96 28.25 17.65
N LEU A 101 8.16 29.25 18.04
CA LEU A 101 6.71 29.18 17.97
C LEU A 101 6.21 29.16 16.51
N GLU A 102 6.79 29.98 15.66
CA GLU A 102 6.47 29.99 14.22
C GLU A 102 6.82 28.66 13.58
N ALA A 103 8.04 28.15 13.81
CA ALA A 103 8.47 26.87 13.27
C ALA A 103 7.55 25.72 13.69
N LYS A 104 7.12 25.66 14.95
CA LYS A 104 6.16 24.65 15.43
C LYS A 104 4.81 24.75 14.72
N LYS A 105 4.27 25.96 14.52
CA LYS A 105 3.02 26.18 13.78
C LYS A 105 3.12 25.69 12.33
N MET A 106 4.23 26.03 11.66
CA MET A 106 4.45 25.66 10.26
C MET A 106 4.67 24.15 10.10
N ILE A 107 5.31 23.49 11.05
CA ILE A 107 5.46 22.02 11.07
C ILE A 107 4.09 21.35 11.10
N VAL A 108 3.22 21.77 12.02
CA VAL A 108 1.85 21.20 12.15
C VAL A 108 1.04 21.48 10.88
N LEU A 109 1.14 22.68 10.32
CA LEU A 109 0.44 23.07 9.10
C LEU A 109 0.85 22.16 7.91
N TYR A 110 2.15 22.05 7.64
CA TYR A 110 2.64 21.26 6.49
C TYR A 110 2.46 19.75 6.70
N ASP A 111 2.51 19.27 7.94
CA ASP A 111 2.20 17.88 8.23
C ASP A 111 0.72 17.59 7.94
N SER A 112 -0.19 18.45 8.39
CA SER A 112 -1.62 18.31 8.13
C SER A 112 -1.94 18.38 6.63
N LEU A 113 -1.33 19.30 5.89
CA LEU A 113 -1.51 19.44 4.45
C LEU A 113 -1.01 18.21 3.68
N GLN A 114 0.20 17.68 4.00
CA GLN A 114 0.71 16.49 3.34
C GLN A 114 -0.15 15.26 3.64
N LEU A 115 -0.68 15.15 4.86
CA LEU A 115 -1.57 14.06 5.25
C LEU A 115 -2.93 14.14 4.52
N ALA A 116 -3.51 15.34 4.42
CA ALA A 116 -4.75 15.55 3.66
C ALA A 116 -4.59 15.13 2.20
N HIS A 117 -3.48 15.53 1.55
CA HIS A 117 -3.21 15.12 0.17
C HIS A 117 -2.97 13.62 0.04
N LYS A 118 -2.34 12.97 1.02
CA LYS A 118 -2.22 11.50 1.07
C LYS A 118 -3.58 10.82 1.10
N CYS A 119 -4.50 11.31 1.94
CA CYS A 119 -5.85 10.75 2.03
C CYS A 119 -6.63 10.92 0.73
N ILE A 120 -6.52 12.09 0.09
CA ILE A 120 -7.16 12.34 -1.21
C ILE A 120 -6.62 11.37 -2.26
N LEU A 121 -5.30 11.23 -2.38
CA LEU A 121 -4.66 10.33 -3.36
C LEU A 121 -5.11 8.88 -3.19
N ASN A 122 -5.11 8.38 -1.95
CA ASN A 122 -5.57 7.02 -1.66
C ASN A 122 -7.05 6.83 -1.99
N SER A 123 -7.87 7.87 -1.79
CA SER A 123 -9.31 7.85 -2.07
C SER A 123 -9.61 7.85 -3.57
N PHE A 124 -8.77 8.43 -4.41
CA PHE A 124 -8.99 8.45 -5.85
C PHE A 124 -9.09 7.04 -6.45
N TYR A 125 -8.17 6.15 -6.12
CA TYR A 125 -8.20 4.77 -6.60
C TYR A 125 -9.33 3.95 -5.96
N GLY A 126 -9.57 4.14 -4.68
CA GLY A 126 -10.71 3.51 -4.01
C GLY A 126 -12.06 3.93 -4.60
N TYR A 127 -12.16 5.17 -5.04
CA TYR A 127 -13.37 5.71 -5.66
C TYR A 127 -13.71 5.05 -7.00
N VAL A 128 -12.72 4.74 -7.84
CA VAL A 128 -12.97 4.10 -9.16
C VAL A 128 -13.51 2.68 -9.03
N MET A 129 -13.28 2.02 -7.89
CA MET A 129 -13.87 0.69 -7.60
C MET A 129 -15.29 0.77 -7.04
N ARG A 130 -15.75 1.94 -6.61
CA ARG A 130 -17.05 2.08 -5.98
C ARG A 130 -18.17 1.98 -7.03
N LYS A 131 -19.02 0.97 -6.90
CA LYS A 131 -20.21 0.82 -7.74
C LYS A 131 -21.08 2.10 -7.67
N GLY A 132 -21.37 2.67 -8.83
CA GLY A 132 -22.10 3.93 -8.95
C GLY A 132 -21.25 5.20 -8.88
N ALA A 133 -19.91 5.08 -8.80
CA ALA A 133 -19.03 6.24 -8.97
C ALA A 133 -19.09 6.78 -10.40
N ARG A 134 -18.92 8.11 -10.58
CA ARG A 134 -18.93 8.74 -11.91
C ARG A 134 -17.81 8.23 -12.82
N TRP A 135 -16.64 7.93 -12.25
CA TRP A 135 -15.47 7.39 -12.94
C TRP A 135 -15.23 5.93 -12.55
N TYR A 136 -16.31 5.15 -12.48
CA TYR A 136 -16.19 3.74 -12.20
C TYR A 136 -15.44 3.03 -13.34
N SER A 137 -14.35 2.39 -13.01
CA SER A 137 -13.57 1.53 -13.90
C SER A 137 -13.02 0.35 -13.14
N MET A 138 -13.64 -0.81 -13.32
CA MET A 138 -13.17 -2.05 -12.72
C MET A 138 -11.82 -2.47 -13.34
N GLU A 139 -11.62 -2.17 -14.61
CA GLU A 139 -10.39 -2.47 -15.34
C GLU A 139 -9.20 -1.71 -14.73
N MET A 140 -9.32 -0.41 -14.51
CA MET A 140 -8.28 0.40 -13.88
C MET A 140 -7.95 -0.12 -12.47
N ALA A 141 -8.97 -0.37 -11.67
CA ALA A 141 -8.80 -0.90 -10.32
C ALA A 141 -8.18 -2.30 -10.33
N GLY A 142 -8.64 -3.18 -11.22
CA GLY A 142 -8.13 -4.54 -11.36
C GLY A 142 -6.67 -4.57 -11.79
N ILE A 143 -6.27 -3.74 -12.75
CA ILE A 143 -4.88 -3.61 -13.19
C ILE A 143 -4.00 -3.11 -12.04
N THR A 144 -4.43 -2.10 -11.29
CA THR A 144 -3.68 -1.57 -10.15
C THR A 144 -3.48 -2.63 -9.07
N CYS A 145 -4.54 -3.36 -8.69
CA CYS A 145 -4.46 -4.44 -7.70
C CYS A 145 -3.57 -5.60 -8.18
N LEU A 146 -3.73 -6.04 -9.43
CA LEU A 146 -2.94 -7.13 -9.99
C LEU A 146 -1.45 -6.76 -10.08
N THR A 147 -1.16 -5.55 -10.56
CA THR A 147 0.23 -5.06 -10.63
C THR A 147 0.86 -4.98 -9.25
N GLY A 148 0.16 -4.42 -8.25
CA GLY A 148 0.62 -4.37 -6.88
C GLY A 148 0.89 -5.77 -6.30
N ALA A 149 -0.04 -6.72 -6.48
CA ALA A 149 0.12 -8.10 -6.04
C ALA A 149 1.34 -8.78 -6.72
N THR A 150 1.53 -8.56 -8.01
CA THR A 150 2.67 -9.13 -8.75
C THR A 150 3.99 -8.56 -8.27
N ILE A 151 4.05 -7.25 -8.00
CA ILE A 151 5.26 -6.59 -7.50
C ILE A 151 5.62 -7.10 -6.10
N ILE A 152 4.65 -7.18 -5.18
CA ILE A 152 4.94 -7.64 -3.81
C ILE A 152 5.34 -9.11 -3.76
N GLN A 153 4.77 -9.96 -4.61
CA GLN A 153 5.18 -11.36 -4.75
C GLN A 153 6.61 -11.47 -5.28
N MET A 154 6.96 -10.71 -6.32
CA MET A 154 8.33 -10.65 -6.85
C MET A 154 9.32 -10.17 -5.78
N ALA A 155 8.96 -9.13 -5.02
CA ALA A 155 9.78 -8.64 -3.94
C ALA A 155 9.97 -9.68 -2.84
N LYS A 156 8.92 -10.42 -2.47
CA LYS A 156 9.01 -11.54 -1.53
C LYS A 156 9.98 -12.61 -1.99
N GLU A 157 9.93 -13.04 -3.25
CA GLU A 157 10.86 -14.03 -3.80
C GLU A 157 12.32 -13.58 -3.73
N LEU A 158 12.59 -12.28 -3.91
CA LEU A 158 13.93 -11.73 -3.77
C LEU A 158 14.36 -11.68 -2.31
N VAL A 159 13.46 -11.27 -1.41
CA VAL A 159 13.73 -11.23 0.04
C VAL A 159 13.97 -12.62 0.60
N ASP A 160 13.25 -13.65 0.15
CA ASP A 160 13.47 -15.06 0.54
C ASP A 160 14.90 -15.55 0.27
N ARG A 161 15.60 -14.94 -0.70
CA ARG A 161 16.99 -15.32 -1.04
C ARG A 161 18.04 -14.67 -0.15
N ILE A 162 17.71 -13.57 0.52
CA ILE A 162 18.63 -12.77 1.32
C ILE A 162 18.30 -12.76 2.81
N GLY A 163 17.07 -13.14 3.16
CA GLY A 163 16.59 -13.15 4.54
C GLY A 163 15.31 -13.97 4.66
N ARG A 164 14.54 -13.70 5.70
CA ARG A 164 13.26 -14.36 5.96
C ARG A 164 12.13 -13.35 5.95
N PRO A 165 11.23 -13.37 4.97
CA PRO A 165 10.02 -12.58 5.02
C PRO A 165 9.11 -13.07 6.16
N LEU A 166 8.57 -12.16 6.93
CA LEU A 166 7.71 -12.42 8.08
C LEU A 166 6.25 -12.19 7.71
N GLU A 167 5.95 -11.00 7.23
CA GLU A 167 4.61 -10.57 6.90
C GLU A 167 4.61 -9.69 5.64
N LEU A 168 3.57 -9.83 4.83
CA LEU A 168 3.32 -8.99 3.68
C LEU A 168 2.07 -8.16 3.96
N ASP A 169 2.23 -6.85 3.95
CA ASP A 169 1.12 -5.92 4.13
C ASP A 169 1.07 -4.94 2.95
N THR A 170 0.06 -5.09 2.12
CA THR A 170 -0.30 -4.23 0.98
C THR A 170 0.86 -3.92 0.04
N ASP A 171 1.80 -3.07 0.43
CA ASP A 171 2.93 -2.56 -0.34
C ASP A 171 4.27 -2.71 0.43
N GLY A 172 4.25 -3.34 1.60
CA GLY A 172 5.40 -3.55 2.47
C GLY A 172 5.67 -5.02 2.79
N ILE A 173 6.93 -5.33 3.08
CA ILE A 173 7.37 -6.64 3.54
C ILE A 173 8.16 -6.46 4.82
N TRP A 174 7.66 -7.03 5.91
CA TRP A 174 8.45 -7.21 7.11
C TRP A 174 9.39 -8.40 6.91
N CYS A 175 10.68 -8.18 7.09
CA CYS A 175 11.66 -9.22 6.88
C CYS A 175 12.77 -9.20 7.94
N MET A 176 13.31 -10.37 8.23
CA MET A 176 14.52 -10.55 9.01
C MET A 176 15.72 -10.70 8.07
N LEU A 177 16.70 -9.82 8.22
CA LEU A 177 17.95 -9.90 7.51
C LEU A 177 19.07 -10.30 8.47
N PRO A 178 20.09 -11.09 8.03
CA PRO A 178 21.26 -11.38 8.84
C PRO A 178 21.99 -10.09 9.22
N GLY A 179 22.52 -9.99 10.44
CA GLY A 179 23.28 -8.81 10.89
C GLY A 179 24.56 -8.54 10.09
N THR A 180 25.02 -9.54 9.34
CA THR A 180 26.16 -9.45 8.42
C THR A 180 25.80 -9.01 7.00
N PHE A 181 24.49 -8.82 6.72
CA PHE A 181 24.04 -8.41 5.38
C PHE A 181 24.47 -6.96 5.11
N PRO A 182 25.20 -6.72 3.98
CA PRO A 182 25.67 -5.38 3.65
C PRO A 182 24.49 -4.53 3.17
N GLU A 183 24.00 -3.69 4.06
CA GLU A 183 22.89 -2.76 3.77
C GLU A 183 23.33 -1.70 2.76
N ASN A 184 24.52 -1.13 2.97
CA ASN A 184 25.09 -0.10 2.13
C ASN A 184 26.47 -0.47 1.63
N PHE A 185 26.70 -0.28 0.34
CA PHE A 185 27.99 -0.51 -0.31
C PHE A 185 28.51 0.77 -0.95
N THR A 186 29.77 1.09 -0.73
CA THR A 186 30.38 2.28 -1.33
C THR A 186 31.44 1.87 -2.33
N PHE A 187 31.20 2.16 -3.59
CA PHE A 187 32.16 1.99 -4.68
C PHE A 187 32.97 3.26 -4.88
N ARG A 188 34.23 3.11 -5.28
CA ARG A 188 35.05 4.23 -5.74
C ARG A 188 35.03 4.26 -7.27
N CYS A 189 34.50 5.34 -7.83
CA CYS A 189 34.53 5.54 -9.27
C CYS A 189 35.95 5.87 -9.77
N ARG A 190 36.21 5.71 -11.08
CA ARG A 190 37.51 6.06 -11.70
C ARG A 190 37.92 7.52 -11.50
N ASN A 191 36.95 8.42 -11.33
CA ASN A 191 37.15 9.84 -11.02
C ASN A 191 37.39 10.12 -9.53
N GLY A 192 37.60 9.11 -8.70
CA GLY A 192 37.80 9.21 -7.26
C GLY A 192 36.57 9.53 -6.42
N LYS A 193 35.43 9.80 -7.03
CA LYS A 193 34.17 10.08 -6.28
C LYS A 193 33.59 8.80 -5.72
N PRO A 194 33.18 8.78 -4.43
CA PRO A 194 32.47 7.65 -3.86
C PRO A 194 31.04 7.58 -4.41
N PHE A 195 30.59 6.39 -4.72
CA PHE A 195 29.22 6.08 -5.12
C PHE A 195 28.62 5.07 -4.15
N GLY A 196 27.64 5.50 -3.37
CA GLY A 196 26.93 4.67 -2.41
C GLY A 196 25.74 3.96 -3.04
N VAL A 197 25.61 2.68 -2.76
CA VAL A 197 24.48 1.83 -3.20
C VAL A 197 23.88 1.16 -1.98
N SER A 198 22.58 1.33 -1.78
CA SER A 198 21.80 0.49 -0.88
C SER A 198 21.47 -0.79 -1.61
N TYR A 199 22.16 -1.88 -1.25
CA TYR A 199 22.07 -3.14 -2.00
C TYR A 199 20.67 -3.72 -2.09
N PRO A 200 19.87 -3.83 -0.98
CA PRO A 200 18.53 -4.37 -1.06
C PRO A 200 17.61 -3.51 -1.95
N CYS A 201 17.64 -2.19 -1.75
CA CYS A 201 16.83 -1.27 -2.55
C CYS A 201 17.20 -1.30 -4.02
N SER A 202 18.50 -1.34 -4.34
CA SER A 202 18.98 -1.39 -5.74
C SER A 202 18.53 -2.66 -6.45
N MET A 203 18.60 -3.80 -5.77
CA MET A 203 18.20 -5.10 -6.33
C MET A 203 16.68 -5.14 -6.61
N LEU A 204 15.87 -4.74 -5.64
CA LEU A 204 14.40 -4.68 -5.78
C LEU A 204 13.99 -3.68 -6.86
N ASN A 205 14.56 -2.48 -6.83
CA ASN A 205 14.21 -1.42 -7.79
C ASN A 205 14.67 -1.71 -9.21
N TYR A 206 15.79 -2.42 -9.40
CA TYR A 206 16.20 -2.88 -10.71
C TYR A 206 15.15 -3.79 -11.36
N MET A 207 14.63 -4.75 -10.60
CA MET A 207 13.63 -5.68 -11.11
C MET A 207 12.29 -4.98 -11.41
N VAL A 208 11.88 -4.06 -10.53
CA VAL A 208 10.68 -3.23 -10.74
C VAL A 208 10.84 -2.35 -11.98
N HIS A 209 11.95 -1.65 -12.12
CA HIS A 209 12.23 -0.81 -13.29
C HIS A 209 12.19 -1.61 -14.58
N ARG A 210 12.82 -2.78 -14.60
CA ARG A 210 12.88 -3.63 -15.80
C ARG A 210 11.52 -4.16 -16.24
N ARG A 211 10.62 -4.49 -15.29
CA ARG A 211 9.35 -5.19 -15.59
C ARG A 211 8.15 -4.25 -15.67
N PHE A 212 8.17 -3.12 -14.97
CA PHE A 212 7.00 -2.27 -14.76
C PHE A 212 7.19 -0.82 -15.24
N THR A 213 8.27 -0.54 -15.96
CA THR A 213 8.41 0.76 -16.64
C THR A 213 7.43 0.83 -17.81
N ASN A 214 6.60 1.86 -17.83
CA ASN A 214 5.75 2.16 -18.99
C ASN A 214 6.59 2.93 -20.03
N HIS A 215 6.90 2.29 -21.14
CA HIS A 215 7.67 2.89 -22.23
C HIS A 215 6.79 3.65 -23.25
N GLN A 216 5.48 3.63 -23.06
CA GLN A 216 4.49 4.24 -23.96
C GLN A 216 3.66 5.29 -23.22
N TYR A 217 4.26 6.00 -22.27
CA TYR A 217 3.56 7.06 -21.56
C TYR A 217 3.40 8.28 -22.46
N HIS A 218 2.16 8.73 -22.66
CA HIS A 218 1.80 9.84 -23.52
C HIS A 218 1.41 11.07 -22.69
N ASP A 219 2.21 12.13 -22.75
CA ASP A 219 1.87 13.42 -22.17
C ASP A 219 1.28 14.34 -23.25
N LEU A 220 0.14 14.95 -22.96
CA LEU A 220 -0.44 15.98 -23.79
C LEU A 220 0.37 17.27 -23.63
N VAL A 221 1.10 17.68 -24.68
CA VAL A 221 1.96 18.88 -24.66
C VAL A 221 1.15 20.12 -25.03
N ASP A 222 0.33 20.04 -26.08
CA ASP A 222 -0.55 21.14 -26.51
C ASP A 222 -1.97 20.63 -26.73
N ALA A 223 -2.90 21.14 -25.93
CA ALA A 223 -4.32 20.79 -26.02
C ALA A 223 -5.00 21.31 -27.30
N ARG A 224 -4.45 22.38 -27.98
CA ARG A 224 -5.04 22.93 -29.19
C ARG A 224 -4.66 22.13 -30.42
N THR A 225 -3.41 21.68 -30.48
CA THR A 225 -2.90 20.88 -31.61
C THR A 225 -3.10 19.39 -31.43
N GLY A 226 -3.38 18.95 -30.20
CA GLY A 226 -3.43 17.54 -29.83
C GLY A 226 -2.06 16.85 -29.90
N GLU A 227 -0.98 17.61 -29.68
CA GLU A 227 0.36 17.09 -29.73
C GLU A 227 0.69 16.32 -28.43
N TYR A 228 1.20 15.10 -28.58
CA TYR A 228 1.63 14.22 -27.48
C TYR A 228 3.11 13.92 -27.57
N ARG A 229 3.75 13.92 -26.40
CA ARG A 229 5.13 13.46 -26.25
C ARG A 229 5.13 12.09 -25.59
N VAL A 230 5.84 11.15 -26.20
CA VAL A 230 6.01 9.79 -25.63
C VAL A 230 7.31 9.71 -24.84
N HIS A 231 7.24 9.15 -23.63
CA HIS A 231 8.42 8.90 -22.82
C HIS A 231 8.25 7.63 -21.96
N SER A 232 9.35 7.21 -21.35
CA SER A 232 9.34 6.10 -20.39
C SER A 232 9.16 6.65 -18.98
N GLU A 233 8.22 6.08 -18.20
CA GLU A 233 7.99 6.47 -16.81
C GLU A 233 7.89 5.25 -15.90
N ASN A 234 8.53 5.37 -14.73
CA ASN A 234 8.39 4.44 -13.64
C ASN A 234 8.33 5.23 -12.32
N SER A 235 7.23 5.08 -11.59
CA SER A 235 7.00 5.78 -10.32
C SER A 235 6.99 4.83 -9.12
N ILE A 236 7.42 3.58 -9.30
CA ILE A 236 7.40 2.55 -8.25
C ILE A 236 8.81 2.37 -7.70
N PHE A 237 8.98 2.62 -6.40
CA PHE A 237 10.25 2.48 -5.71
C PHE A 237 10.06 1.74 -4.40
N PHE A 238 10.98 0.79 -4.15
CA PHE A 238 11.14 0.19 -2.83
C PHE A 238 12.17 0.96 -2.03
N GLU A 239 11.85 1.24 -0.78
CA GLU A 239 12.76 1.80 0.21
C GLU A 239 12.92 0.79 1.35
N LEU A 240 14.11 0.70 1.93
CA LEU A 240 14.36 -0.06 3.15
C LEU A 240 14.15 0.88 4.34
N ASP A 241 13.25 0.50 5.23
CA ASP A 241 12.95 1.24 6.45
C ASP A 241 13.36 0.38 7.67
N GLY A 242 13.92 1.01 8.69
CA GLY A 242 14.41 0.33 9.88
C GLY A 242 15.90 0.57 10.15
N PRO A 243 16.60 -0.29 10.93
CA PRO A 243 16.07 -1.51 11.55
C PRO A 243 15.10 -1.27 12.70
N TYR A 244 14.06 -2.08 12.77
CA TYR A 244 13.14 -2.08 13.89
C TYR A 244 13.58 -3.08 14.97
N ARG A 245 13.46 -2.69 16.24
CA ARG A 245 13.67 -3.58 17.38
C ARG A 245 12.32 -3.84 18.03
N ALA A 246 11.96 -5.11 18.09
CA ALA A 246 10.81 -5.59 18.82
C ALA A 246 11.16 -5.86 20.29
#